data_6681548302516888683e7540304fc0f0
#
_entry.id   6681548302516888683e7540304fc0f0
#
_cell.length_a   1.000
_cell.length_b   1.000
_cell.length_c   1.000
_cell.angle_alpha   90.00
_cell.angle_beta   90.00
_cell.angle_gamma   90.00
#
_symmetry.space_group_name_H-M   'P 1'
#
loop_
_entity.id
_entity.type
_entity.pdbx_description
1 polymer ?
#
loop_
_entity_poly.entity_id
_entity_poly.type
_entity_poly.pdbx_seq_one_letter_code
_entity_poly.pdbx_strand_id
1 'polypeptide(L)'
;TGRPLLMAEHFDADTAWSLVWVNPLEPQANTGGQEAALAARVYQRAGAVDWHGFARQGEHTGTSVGAAASWVATDAIELHASVRAYQHADSIRSTNTGASLSTGNPWQATRLGAGQQILVGGSWTGESQIGLMVEAWHDDTALSDAQWRDWTARNAVLPTWLSRRVPPAAVAGNLAWQGNA
;
A
#
# COMPACT_ATOMS: atom_id res chain seq x y z
N THR A 1 -14.31 -3.81 -16.68
CA THR A 1 -15.40 -4.23 -15.77
C THR A 1 -15.43 -3.29 -14.59
N GLY A 2 -16.56 -2.54 -14.40
CA GLY A 2 -16.75 -1.67 -13.25
C GLY A 2 -17.00 -2.49 -11.98
N ARG A 3 -16.68 -1.91 -10.82
CA ARG A 3 -16.99 -2.50 -9.51
C ARG A 3 -18.16 -1.76 -8.90
N PRO A 4 -19.21 -2.43 -8.43
CA PRO A 4 -20.32 -1.76 -7.77
C PRO A 4 -19.85 -1.11 -6.47
N LEU A 5 -20.38 0.07 -6.19
CA LEU A 5 -20.05 0.88 -5.03
C LEU A 5 -21.32 1.59 -4.56
N LEU A 6 -21.57 1.59 -3.27
CA LEU A 6 -22.55 2.45 -2.62
C LEU A 6 -21.82 3.34 -1.62
N MET A 7 -22.08 4.65 -1.66
CA MET A 7 -21.45 5.62 -0.77
C MET A 7 -22.48 6.58 -0.23
N ALA A 8 -22.34 6.90 1.06
CA ALA A 8 -23.05 7.98 1.74
C ALA A 8 -22.02 8.93 2.36
N GLU A 9 -22.23 10.22 2.20
CA GLU A 9 -21.34 11.25 2.71
C GLU A 9 -22.13 12.37 3.37
N HIS A 10 -21.52 12.98 4.37
CA HIS A 10 -22.01 14.20 5.02
C HIS A 10 -20.85 15.16 5.21
N PHE A 11 -21.10 16.41 4.98
CA PHE A 11 -20.14 17.49 5.12
C PHE A 11 -20.73 18.60 5.97
N ASP A 12 -19.94 19.10 6.88
CA ASP A 12 -20.17 20.31 7.65
C ASP A 12 -18.91 21.20 7.56
N ALA A 13 -18.91 22.38 8.16
CA ALA A 13 -17.80 23.34 8.04
C ALA A 13 -16.43 22.75 8.38
N ASP A 14 -16.36 22.01 9.48
CA ASP A 14 -15.09 21.46 10.01
C ASP A 14 -15.08 19.93 10.15
N THR A 15 -16.18 19.28 9.73
CA THR A 15 -16.30 17.82 9.83
C THR A 15 -16.84 17.23 8.54
N ALA A 16 -16.37 16.03 8.23
CA ALA A 16 -16.96 15.22 7.19
C ALA A 16 -16.91 13.74 7.61
N TRP A 17 -17.89 12.97 7.17
CA TRP A 17 -17.82 11.52 7.28
C TRP A 17 -18.32 10.88 5.99
N SER A 18 -17.78 9.72 5.70
CA SER A 18 -18.24 8.89 4.58
C SER A 18 -18.34 7.44 5.00
N LEU A 19 -19.35 6.76 4.48
CA LEU A 19 -19.56 5.33 4.58
C LEU A 19 -19.57 4.76 3.18
N VAL A 20 -18.78 3.72 2.92
CA VAL A 20 -18.57 3.16 1.59
C VAL A 20 -18.70 1.65 1.65
N TRP A 21 -19.59 1.11 0.81
CA TRP A 21 -19.74 -0.33 0.63
C TRP A 21 -19.31 -0.69 -0.79
N VAL A 22 -18.20 -1.40 -0.92
CA VAL A 22 -17.62 -1.80 -2.20
C VAL A 22 -17.88 -3.28 -2.47
N ASN A 23 -18.07 -3.61 -3.74
CA ASN A 23 -18.28 -4.97 -4.23
C ASN A 23 -19.40 -5.74 -3.47
N PRO A 24 -20.58 -5.15 -3.21
CA PRO A 24 -21.59 -5.80 -2.37
C PRO A 24 -22.13 -7.12 -2.93
N LEU A 25 -21.82 -7.44 -4.18
CA LEU A 25 -22.29 -8.63 -4.89
C LEU A 25 -21.21 -9.71 -5.08
N GLU A 26 -20.02 -9.51 -4.50
CA GLU A 26 -18.86 -10.41 -4.63
C GLU A 26 -18.47 -11.02 -3.27
N PRO A 27 -19.28 -11.93 -2.71
CA PRO A 27 -19.10 -12.42 -1.34
C PRO A 27 -17.91 -13.37 -1.16
N GLN A 28 -17.23 -13.83 -2.22
CA GLN A 28 -16.15 -14.82 -2.14
C GLN A 28 -14.94 -14.42 -3.00
N ALA A 29 -14.37 -13.28 -2.70
CA ALA A 29 -13.16 -12.86 -3.41
C ALA A 29 -11.89 -13.50 -2.81
N ASN A 30 -10.98 -13.89 -3.69
CA ASN A 30 -9.69 -14.47 -3.32
C ASN A 30 -8.62 -13.41 -3.00
N THR A 31 -8.92 -12.13 -3.22
CA THR A 31 -8.01 -11.02 -2.98
C THR A 31 -8.75 -9.84 -2.38
N GLY A 32 -8.07 -9.08 -1.53
CA GLY A 32 -8.62 -7.88 -0.89
C GLY A 32 -9.07 -6.78 -1.87
N GLY A 33 -8.52 -6.79 -3.07
CA GLY A 33 -8.94 -5.86 -4.12
C GLY A 33 -10.28 -6.21 -4.77
N GLN A 34 -10.80 -7.42 -4.57
CA GLN A 34 -12.06 -7.92 -5.17
C GLN A 34 -13.13 -8.22 -4.11
N GLU A 35 -12.78 -8.24 -2.85
CA GLU A 35 -13.69 -8.59 -1.76
C GLU A 35 -14.81 -7.57 -1.57
N ALA A 36 -15.93 -8.03 -1.01
CA ALA A 36 -16.92 -7.16 -0.41
C ALA A 36 -16.34 -6.52 0.85
N ALA A 37 -16.47 -5.21 0.98
CA ALA A 37 -15.95 -4.50 2.14
C ALA A 37 -16.81 -3.29 2.49
N LEU A 38 -16.96 -3.05 3.78
CA LEU A 38 -17.54 -1.84 4.35
C LEU A 38 -16.42 -0.98 4.92
N ALA A 39 -16.39 0.30 4.58
CA ALA A 39 -15.42 1.24 5.10
C ALA A 39 -16.11 2.52 5.60
N ALA A 40 -15.57 3.09 6.66
CA ALA A 40 -15.97 4.39 7.19
C ALA A 40 -14.75 5.30 7.31
N ARG A 41 -14.95 6.57 7.05
CA ARG A 41 -13.96 7.62 7.24
C ARG A 41 -14.59 8.77 7.98
N VAL A 42 -13.83 9.39 8.85
CA VAL A 42 -14.15 10.65 9.51
C VAL A 42 -13.01 11.64 9.29
N TYR A 43 -13.36 12.88 9.06
CA TYR A 43 -12.46 14.01 9.00
C TYR A 43 -12.92 15.06 9.98
N GLN A 44 -11.99 15.71 10.66
CA GLN A 44 -12.25 16.85 11.53
C GLN A 44 -11.10 17.85 11.45
N ARG A 45 -11.43 19.11 11.23
CA ARG A 45 -10.50 20.23 11.38
C ARG A 45 -10.58 20.79 12.80
N ALA A 46 -9.43 20.98 13.43
CA ALA A 46 -9.32 21.59 14.76
C ALA A 46 -8.16 22.60 14.74
N GLY A 47 -8.48 23.86 14.51
CA GLY A 47 -7.50 24.93 14.35
C GLY A 47 -6.60 24.71 13.14
N ALA A 48 -5.30 24.59 13.37
CA ALA A 48 -4.28 24.34 12.34
C ALA A 48 -4.05 22.86 12.05
N VAL A 49 -4.84 21.96 12.65
CA VAL A 49 -4.67 20.51 12.52
C VAL A 49 -5.89 19.91 11.82
N ASP A 50 -5.62 19.13 10.78
CA ASP A 50 -6.59 18.28 10.11
C ASP A 50 -6.41 16.82 10.58
N TRP A 51 -7.49 16.24 11.11
CA TRP A 51 -7.55 14.87 11.63
C TRP A 51 -8.35 13.97 10.70
N HIS A 52 -7.87 12.77 10.49
CA HIS A 52 -8.57 11.71 9.76
C HIS A 52 -8.57 10.44 10.57
N GLY A 53 -9.71 9.76 10.59
CA GLY A 53 -9.83 8.40 11.08
C GLY A 53 -10.50 7.54 10.03
N PHE A 54 -10.15 6.26 9.95
CA PHE A 54 -10.85 5.32 9.10
C PHE A 54 -10.88 3.93 9.72
N ALA A 55 -11.92 3.19 9.35
CA ALA A 55 -12.07 1.78 9.65
C ALA A 55 -12.59 1.06 8.40
N ARG A 56 -12.15 -0.16 8.18
CA ARG A 56 -12.61 -1.01 7.08
C ARG A 56 -12.77 -2.44 7.58
N GLN A 57 -13.84 -3.08 7.15
CA GLN A 57 -14.10 -4.50 7.33
C GLN A 57 -14.26 -5.15 5.96
N GLY A 58 -13.38 -6.06 5.61
CA GLY A 58 -13.44 -6.89 4.41
C GLY A 58 -13.63 -8.35 4.75
N GLU A 59 -14.20 -9.12 3.84
CA GLU A 59 -14.41 -10.58 4.05
C GLU A 59 -13.08 -11.35 3.99
N HIS A 60 -12.19 -10.97 3.09
CA HIS A 60 -10.89 -11.60 2.91
C HIS A 60 -9.81 -11.00 3.81
N THR A 61 -9.73 -9.67 3.87
CA THR A 61 -8.66 -8.98 4.62
C THR A 61 -8.99 -8.74 6.09
N GLY A 62 -10.25 -8.93 6.50
CA GLY A 62 -10.69 -8.67 7.88
C GLY A 62 -10.73 -7.17 8.19
N THR A 63 -10.48 -6.83 9.44
CA THR A 63 -10.53 -5.46 9.94
C THR A 63 -9.23 -4.72 9.69
N SER A 64 -9.34 -3.46 9.27
CA SER A 64 -8.25 -2.50 9.35
C SER A 64 -8.75 -1.17 9.89
N VAL A 65 -7.92 -0.50 10.67
CA VAL A 65 -8.18 0.82 11.24
C VAL A 65 -6.97 1.71 11.07
N GLY A 66 -7.20 3.00 11.02
CA GLY A 66 -6.09 3.94 10.93
C GLY A 66 -6.48 5.36 11.25
N ALA A 67 -5.48 6.18 11.45
CA ALA A 67 -5.60 7.60 11.68
C ALA A 67 -4.50 8.35 10.94
N ALA A 68 -4.77 9.61 10.61
CA ALA A 68 -3.77 10.52 10.09
C ALA A 68 -4.03 11.92 10.63
N ALA A 69 -2.96 12.70 10.71
CA ALA A 69 -3.04 14.12 11.01
C ALA A 69 -2.08 14.90 10.13
N SER A 70 -2.50 16.09 9.72
CA SER A 70 -1.59 17.09 9.18
C SER A 70 -1.71 18.38 9.99
N TRP A 71 -0.59 19.03 10.22
CA TRP A 71 -0.48 20.23 11.02
C TRP A 71 0.34 21.30 10.30
N VAL A 72 -0.32 22.42 10.01
CA VAL A 72 0.35 23.63 9.55
C VAL A 72 1.00 24.29 10.75
N ALA A 73 2.27 23.97 11.00
CA ALA A 73 3.00 24.47 12.16
C ALA A 73 3.39 25.94 12.03
N THR A 74 3.71 26.38 10.81
CA THR A 74 3.97 27.79 10.44
C THR A 74 3.57 28.01 8.99
N ASP A 75 3.61 29.24 8.50
CA ASP A 75 3.37 29.56 7.08
C ASP A 75 4.34 28.83 6.12
N ALA A 76 5.47 28.37 6.63
CA ALA A 76 6.50 27.71 5.85
C ALA A 76 6.61 26.20 6.13
N ILE A 77 5.99 25.66 7.20
CA ILE A 77 6.19 24.29 7.65
C ILE A 77 4.85 23.59 7.85
N GLU A 78 4.69 22.46 7.18
CA GLU A 78 3.64 21.49 7.42
C GLU A 78 4.26 20.17 7.90
N LEU A 79 3.64 19.55 8.92
CA LEU A 79 3.99 18.23 9.42
C LEU A 79 2.82 17.29 9.21
N HIS A 80 3.09 16.04 8.88
CA HIS A 80 2.05 15.02 8.73
C HIS A 80 2.48 13.66 9.26
N ALA A 81 1.51 12.89 9.72
CA ALA A 81 1.71 11.52 10.15
C ALA A 81 0.48 10.69 9.85
N SER A 82 0.68 9.41 9.57
CA SER A 82 -0.41 8.45 9.45
C SER A 82 -0.01 7.09 9.98
N VAL A 83 -0.99 6.35 10.47
CA VAL A 83 -0.84 4.97 10.92
C VAL A 83 -2.04 4.16 10.46
N ARG A 84 -1.78 2.93 10.05
CA ARG A 84 -2.78 1.91 9.76
C ARG A 84 -2.38 0.60 10.41
N ALA A 85 -3.32 -0.06 11.10
CA ALA A 85 -3.20 -1.45 11.54
C ALA A 85 -4.22 -2.31 10.77
N TYR A 86 -3.86 -3.55 10.43
CA TYR A 86 -4.73 -4.47 9.70
C TYR A 86 -4.59 -5.89 10.22
N GLN A 87 -5.64 -6.70 10.06
CA GLN A 87 -5.61 -8.13 10.42
C GLN A 87 -4.92 -8.97 9.35
N HIS A 88 -5.20 -8.66 8.08
CA HIS A 88 -4.58 -9.33 6.94
C HIS A 88 -4.37 -8.32 5.81
N ALA A 89 -3.38 -8.60 4.98
CA ALA A 89 -3.14 -7.87 3.74
C ALA A 89 -2.71 -8.85 2.66
N ASP A 90 -3.00 -8.52 1.40
CA ASP A 90 -2.43 -9.23 0.27
C ASP A 90 -1.13 -8.57 -0.16
N SER A 91 -0.17 -9.39 -0.51
CA SER A 91 1.09 -8.97 -1.10
C SER A 91 1.51 -9.95 -2.18
N ILE A 92 2.30 -9.50 -3.12
CA ILE A 92 2.88 -10.38 -4.12
C ILE A 92 4.27 -10.78 -3.64
N ARG A 93 4.53 -12.09 -3.54
CA ARG A 93 5.79 -12.66 -3.07
C ARG A 93 6.39 -13.59 -4.12
N SER A 94 7.72 -13.55 -4.24
CA SER A 94 8.44 -14.52 -5.07
C SER A 94 8.52 -15.86 -4.38
N THR A 95 8.27 -16.92 -5.12
CA THR A 95 8.51 -18.32 -4.66
C THR A 95 9.96 -18.73 -4.76
N ASN A 96 10.79 -17.95 -5.46
CA ASN A 96 12.21 -18.22 -5.58
C ASN A 96 12.98 -17.70 -4.37
N THR A 97 13.99 -18.46 -3.95
CA THR A 97 14.94 -18.09 -2.89
C THR A 97 16.34 -17.96 -3.44
N GLY A 98 17.14 -17.07 -2.85
CA GLY A 98 18.51 -16.81 -3.28
C GLY A 98 18.59 -16.39 -4.76
N ALA A 99 19.61 -16.90 -5.45
CA ALA A 99 19.85 -16.63 -6.86
C ALA A 99 19.08 -17.56 -7.82
N SER A 100 18.12 -18.35 -7.31
CA SER A 100 17.32 -19.26 -8.14
C SER A 100 16.46 -18.51 -9.12
N LEU A 101 16.43 -18.98 -10.39
CA LEU A 101 15.58 -18.43 -11.43
C LEU A 101 14.48 -19.43 -11.79
N SER A 102 13.29 -18.93 -12.08
CA SER A 102 12.13 -19.72 -12.52
C SER A 102 11.99 -19.66 -14.03
N THR A 103 11.50 -20.72 -14.64
CA THR A 103 11.14 -20.75 -16.06
C THR A 103 9.77 -20.11 -16.35
N GLY A 104 9.01 -19.77 -15.30
CA GLY A 104 7.74 -19.07 -15.37
C GLY A 104 7.73 -17.82 -14.49
N ASN A 105 6.54 -17.29 -14.22
CA ASN A 105 6.37 -16.18 -13.28
C ASN A 105 6.53 -16.71 -11.83
N PRO A 106 7.55 -16.27 -11.07
CA PRO A 106 7.75 -16.71 -9.69
C PRO A 106 6.90 -15.96 -8.67
N TRP A 107 6.18 -14.94 -9.10
CA TRP A 107 5.41 -14.06 -8.21
C TRP A 107 4.00 -14.59 -7.97
N GLN A 108 3.63 -14.72 -6.73
CA GLN A 108 2.33 -15.23 -6.31
C GLN A 108 1.69 -14.29 -5.31
N ALA A 109 0.36 -14.17 -5.42
CA ALA A 109 -0.43 -13.50 -4.40
C ALA A 109 -0.35 -14.29 -3.10
N THR A 110 0.02 -13.62 -2.03
CA THR A 110 0.20 -14.20 -0.69
C THR A 110 -0.57 -13.37 0.31
N ARG A 111 -1.43 -14.03 1.09
CA ARG A 111 -2.12 -13.40 2.21
C ARG A 111 -1.18 -13.31 3.40
N LEU A 112 -0.92 -12.09 3.85
CA LEU A 112 -0.13 -11.80 5.03
C LEU A 112 -1.02 -11.78 6.28
N GLY A 113 -0.41 -12.02 7.46
CA GLY A 113 -1.04 -11.84 8.75
C GLY A 113 -1.22 -10.36 9.14
N ALA A 114 -1.47 -10.14 10.41
CA ALA A 114 -1.60 -8.80 10.97
C ALA A 114 -0.31 -8.00 10.85
N GLY A 115 -0.46 -6.70 10.61
CA GLY A 115 0.66 -5.79 10.47
C GLY A 115 0.21 -4.33 10.50
N GLN A 116 1.16 -3.46 10.25
CA GLN A 116 0.97 -2.01 10.29
C GLN A 116 1.71 -1.29 9.16
N GLN A 117 1.24 -0.09 8.90
CA GLN A 117 1.88 0.89 8.03
C GLN A 117 1.96 2.21 8.80
N ILE A 118 3.11 2.86 8.79
CA ILE A 118 3.35 4.13 9.48
C ILE A 118 4.07 5.06 8.52
N LEU A 119 3.61 6.30 8.45
CA LEU A 119 4.27 7.38 7.72
C LEU A 119 4.40 8.58 8.64
N VAL A 120 5.55 9.21 8.63
CA VAL A 120 5.78 10.52 9.26
C VAL A 120 6.59 11.38 8.31
N GLY A 121 6.25 12.64 8.21
CA GLY A 121 6.95 13.54 7.31
C GLY A 121 6.64 15.00 7.56
N GLY A 122 7.25 15.83 6.75
CA GLY A 122 7.00 17.25 6.74
C GLY A 122 7.52 17.91 5.48
N SER A 123 6.95 19.05 5.18
CA SER A 123 7.34 19.93 4.09
C SER A 123 7.74 21.30 4.64
N TRP A 124 8.71 21.90 3.98
CA TRP A 124 9.13 23.27 4.21
C TRP A 124 9.17 24.02 2.88
N THR A 125 8.65 25.26 2.86
CA THR A 125 8.72 26.13 1.69
C THR A 125 9.31 27.45 2.10
N GLY A 126 10.46 27.80 1.54
CA GLY A 126 11.15 29.07 1.78
C GLY A 126 10.55 30.25 1.01
N GLU A 127 10.91 31.47 1.38
CA GLU A 127 10.47 32.71 0.73
C GLU A 127 10.84 32.76 -0.78
N SER A 128 11.92 32.08 -1.17
CA SER A 128 12.34 31.92 -2.57
C SER A 128 11.52 30.89 -3.37
N GLN A 129 10.44 30.36 -2.79
CA GLN A 129 9.60 29.29 -3.37
C GLN A 129 10.33 27.95 -3.60
N ILE A 130 11.48 27.76 -2.96
CA ILE A 130 12.13 26.45 -2.89
C ILE A 130 11.43 25.65 -1.80
N GLY A 131 10.94 24.46 -2.15
CA GLY A 131 10.32 23.51 -1.22
C GLY A 131 11.22 22.31 -0.98
N LEU A 132 11.17 21.78 0.25
CA LEU A 132 11.77 20.51 0.65
C LEU A 132 10.69 19.66 1.31
N MET A 133 10.60 18.39 0.93
CA MET A 133 9.76 17.40 1.58
C MET A 133 10.64 16.24 2.06
N VAL A 134 10.42 15.79 3.29
CA VAL A 134 11.09 14.63 3.88
C VAL A 134 10.03 13.73 4.49
N GLU A 135 10.06 12.45 4.12
CA GLU A 135 9.16 11.43 4.64
C GLU A 135 9.94 10.19 5.06
N ALA A 136 9.49 9.55 6.13
CA ALA A 136 9.91 8.22 6.53
C ALA A 136 8.67 7.34 6.65
N TRP A 137 8.73 6.14 6.10
CA TRP A 137 7.63 5.21 6.17
C TRP A 137 8.10 3.81 6.56
N HIS A 138 7.21 3.08 7.24
CA HIS A 138 7.32 1.67 7.54
C HIS A 138 6.10 0.95 6.99
N ASP A 139 6.30 -0.19 6.34
CA ASP A 139 5.23 -0.98 5.71
C ASP A 139 5.51 -2.47 5.86
N ASP A 140 4.72 -3.15 6.70
CA ASP A 140 4.83 -4.61 6.90
C ASP A 140 4.41 -5.42 5.66
N THR A 141 3.78 -4.79 4.65
CA THR A 141 3.51 -5.44 3.36
C THR A 141 4.70 -5.40 2.41
N ALA A 142 5.74 -4.63 2.70
CA ALA A 142 6.95 -4.56 1.90
C ALA A 142 7.75 -5.87 1.91
N LEU A 143 8.68 -6.02 0.99
CA LEU A 143 9.62 -7.14 1.02
C LEU A 143 10.55 -7.01 2.22
N SER A 144 10.79 -8.12 2.92
CA SER A 144 11.81 -8.18 3.97
C SER A 144 13.23 -8.04 3.39
N ASP A 145 14.20 -7.72 4.23
CA ASP A 145 15.62 -7.66 3.84
C ASP A 145 16.11 -8.97 3.20
N ALA A 146 15.61 -10.11 3.66
CA ALA A 146 15.94 -11.40 3.08
C ALA A 146 15.40 -11.52 1.64
N GLN A 147 14.15 -11.14 1.43
CA GLN A 147 13.52 -11.16 0.11
C GLN A 147 14.17 -10.15 -0.85
N TRP A 148 14.60 -8.99 -0.33
CA TRP A 148 15.38 -8.03 -1.09
C TRP A 148 16.74 -8.58 -1.51
N ARG A 149 17.46 -9.25 -0.61
CA ARG A 149 18.73 -9.92 -0.95
C ARG A 149 18.52 -11.01 -2.00
N ASP A 150 17.47 -11.80 -1.87
CA ASP A 150 17.12 -12.84 -2.85
C ASP A 150 16.82 -12.22 -4.23
N TRP A 151 16.06 -11.14 -4.27
CA TRP A 151 15.77 -10.41 -5.50
C TRP A 151 17.05 -9.86 -6.15
N THR A 152 17.93 -9.24 -5.38
CA THR A 152 19.22 -8.72 -5.85
C THR A 152 20.12 -9.84 -6.36
N ALA A 153 20.18 -10.96 -5.65
CA ALA A 153 20.97 -12.13 -6.06
C ALA A 153 20.46 -12.73 -7.39
N ARG A 154 19.14 -12.80 -7.59
CA ARG A 154 18.55 -13.24 -8.87
C ARG A 154 18.92 -12.29 -10.02
N ASN A 155 18.81 -10.99 -9.80
CA ASN A 155 19.15 -10.01 -10.83
C ASN A 155 20.63 -10.06 -11.22
N ALA A 156 21.53 -10.38 -10.31
CA ALA A 156 22.96 -10.55 -10.61
C ALA A 156 23.24 -11.74 -11.55
N VAL A 157 22.47 -12.81 -11.49
CA VAL A 157 22.64 -13.99 -12.35
C VAL A 157 21.80 -13.96 -13.62
N LEU A 158 20.82 -13.09 -13.71
CA LEU A 158 19.89 -13.00 -14.83
C LEU A 158 20.58 -12.77 -16.20
N PRO A 159 21.67 -11.95 -16.32
CA PRO A 159 22.39 -11.80 -17.57
C PRO A 159 22.93 -13.11 -18.15
N THR A 160 23.25 -14.09 -17.30
CA THR A 160 23.72 -15.42 -17.77
C THR A 160 22.62 -16.22 -18.47
N TRP A 161 21.34 -15.92 -18.15
CA TRP A 161 20.19 -16.54 -18.79
C TRP A 161 19.90 -15.94 -20.16
N LEU A 162 20.10 -14.64 -20.33
CA LEU A 162 19.94 -13.96 -21.62
C LEU A 162 20.81 -14.57 -22.71
N SER A 163 21.99 -15.08 -22.35
CA SER A 163 22.90 -15.76 -23.28
C SER A 163 22.48 -17.22 -23.63
N ARG A 164 21.51 -17.79 -22.89
CA ARG A 164 21.10 -19.21 -23.03
C ARG A 164 19.80 -19.42 -23.80
N ARG A 165 19.29 -18.40 -24.52
CA ARG A 165 18.01 -18.44 -25.26
C ARG A 165 16.81 -18.82 -24.39
N VAL A 166 16.74 -18.31 -23.18
CA VAL A 166 15.59 -18.48 -22.29
C VAL A 166 14.41 -17.69 -22.85
N PRO A 167 13.16 -18.18 -22.74
CA PRO A 167 11.98 -17.45 -23.19
C PRO A 167 11.87 -16.05 -22.57
N PRO A 168 11.54 -15.01 -23.36
CA PRO A 168 11.43 -13.64 -22.85
C PRO A 168 10.48 -13.50 -21.66
N ALA A 169 9.38 -14.27 -21.63
CA ALA A 169 8.43 -14.27 -20.52
C ALA A 169 9.05 -14.74 -19.19
N ALA A 170 9.96 -15.73 -19.24
CA ALA A 170 10.67 -16.20 -18.05
C ALA A 170 11.66 -15.13 -17.54
N VAL A 171 12.36 -14.44 -18.45
CA VAL A 171 13.24 -13.33 -18.10
C VAL A 171 12.44 -12.20 -17.47
N ALA A 172 11.33 -11.79 -18.09
CA ALA A 172 10.46 -10.75 -17.57
C ALA A 172 9.89 -11.09 -16.18
N GLY A 173 9.43 -12.35 -16.00
CA GLY A 173 8.90 -12.80 -14.70
C GLY A 173 9.94 -12.75 -13.57
N ASN A 174 11.20 -13.05 -13.85
CA ASN A 174 12.28 -12.97 -12.84
C ASN A 174 12.75 -11.53 -12.57
N LEU A 175 12.64 -10.65 -13.56
CA LEU A 175 12.91 -9.22 -13.41
C LEU A 175 11.78 -8.49 -12.70
N ALA A 176 10.54 -8.99 -12.81
CA ALA A 176 9.40 -8.32 -12.27
C ALA A 176 9.59 -8.05 -10.78
N TRP A 177 9.17 -6.90 -10.42
CA TRP A 177 9.05 -6.44 -9.06
C TRP A 177 7.59 -6.64 -8.62
N GLN A 178 7.36 -6.69 -7.34
CA GLN A 178 6.07 -6.89 -6.69
C GLN A 178 4.87 -6.11 -7.30
N GLY A 179 5.08 -4.94 -7.86
CA GLY A 179 4.02 -4.14 -8.49
C GLY A 179 3.81 -4.41 -9.98
N ASN A 180 4.64 -5.24 -10.61
CA ASN A 180 4.64 -5.48 -12.06
C ASN A 180 4.35 -6.95 -12.43
N ALA A 181 4.00 -7.78 -11.46
CA ALA A 181 3.74 -9.21 -11.66
C ALA A 181 2.29 -9.49 -12.06
#